data_b301410d3ebe0b383b41842167e0fd4c
#
_entry.id   b301410d3ebe0b383b41842167e0fd4c
#
_cell.length_a   1.000
_cell.length_b   1.000
_cell.length_c   1.000
_cell.angle_alpha   90.00
_cell.angle_beta   90.00
_cell.angle_gamma   90.00
#
_symmetry.space_group_name_H-M   'P 1'
#
loop_
_entity.id
_entity.type
_entity.pdbx_description
1 polymer ?
#
loop_
_entity_poly.entity_id
_entity_poly.type
_entity_poly.pdbx_seq_one_letter_code
_entity_poly.pdbx_strand_id
1 'polypeptide(L)'
;MGRAAAIAPAARLTTRDADAPKPIRKRDSERTRSALMKAALKEFAQHGFAGARIDRIANSAKCNMRMLYHYFGSKEGLYVAVLEAAYADLRTKEAALNIDIEQPLEGMLELLRFTYLYFQNNPMFEGLLRAENIMQGRFVRRSKPVPEGAFSLKKMIGDMIASGQRQGIFRDHLDPVNVYVSMTALSRFHLANAYSMSSVLGVNLQDKHWREQRLDHCLEVFRAYLVREK
;
A
#
# COMPACT_ATOMS: atom_id res chain seq x y z
N MET A 1 22.05 -84.30 -35.49
CA MET A 1 22.62 -83.13 -36.19
C MET A 1 21.55 -82.02 -36.23
N GLY A 2 21.67 -80.94 -35.47
CA GLY A 2 20.72 -79.85 -35.48
C GLY A 2 21.30 -78.72 -34.62
N ARG A 3 21.82 -77.69 -35.29
CA ARG A 3 22.44 -76.55 -34.67
C ARG A 3 21.40 -75.72 -33.97
N ALA A 4 21.65 -75.36 -32.71
CA ALA A 4 20.95 -74.38 -31.97
C ALA A 4 21.42 -72.94 -32.40
N ALA A 5 20.47 -72.09 -32.77
CA ALA A 5 20.73 -70.67 -33.07
C ALA A 5 20.61 -69.83 -31.76
N ALA A 6 21.68 -69.13 -31.47
CA ALA A 6 21.72 -68.20 -30.31
C ALA A 6 20.92 -66.93 -30.59
N ILE A 7 20.01 -66.61 -29.70
CA ILE A 7 19.25 -65.35 -29.71
C ILE A 7 20.04 -64.28 -28.92
N ALA A 8 20.38 -63.16 -29.59
CA ALA A 8 21.04 -62.03 -28.99
C ALA A 8 20.07 -61.26 -28.08
N PRO A 9 20.52 -60.64 -26.95
CA PRO A 9 19.65 -59.86 -26.06
C PRO A 9 19.32 -58.50 -26.64
N ALA A 10 18.03 -58.15 -26.52
CA ALA A 10 17.48 -56.88 -26.93
C ALA A 10 18.07 -55.70 -26.10
N ALA A 11 18.53 -54.68 -26.82
CA ALA A 11 19.01 -53.43 -26.24
C ALA A 11 17.88 -52.72 -25.48
N ARG A 12 18.10 -52.41 -24.20
CA ARG A 12 17.24 -51.52 -23.39
C ARG A 12 17.36 -50.12 -23.93
N LEU A 13 16.27 -49.59 -24.48
CA LEU A 13 16.06 -48.19 -24.74
C LEU A 13 15.92 -47.47 -23.38
N THR A 14 16.94 -46.71 -22.99
CA THR A 14 16.87 -45.76 -21.89
C THR A 14 15.98 -44.60 -22.34
N THR A 15 14.78 -44.54 -21.76
CA THR A 15 13.92 -43.35 -21.83
C THR A 15 14.65 -42.19 -21.16
N ARG A 16 15.06 -41.20 -21.97
CA ARG A 16 15.51 -39.90 -21.45
C ARG A 16 14.34 -39.28 -20.69
N ASP A 17 14.51 -39.10 -19.39
CA ASP A 17 13.64 -38.27 -18.56
C ASP A 17 13.46 -36.91 -19.20
N ALA A 18 12.21 -36.61 -19.56
CA ALA A 18 11.83 -35.29 -20.06
C ALA A 18 12.10 -34.28 -18.97
N ASP A 19 13.00 -33.36 -19.28
CA ASP A 19 13.45 -32.22 -18.46
C ASP A 19 12.21 -31.44 -17.96
N ALA A 20 11.86 -31.61 -16.70
CA ALA A 20 10.79 -30.85 -16.05
C ALA A 20 11.14 -29.35 -16.10
N PRO A 21 10.21 -28.47 -16.49
CA PRO A 21 10.51 -27.04 -16.65
C PRO A 21 10.93 -26.44 -15.31
N LYS A 22 12.15 -25.95 -15.28
CA LYS A 22 12.86 -25.48 -14.09
C LYS A 22 12.11 -24.35 -13.36
N PRO A 23 12.07 -24.33 -12.01
CA PRO A 23 11.45 -23.28 -11.18
C PRO A 23 12.07 -21.88 -11.37
N ILE A 24 13.17 -21.76 -12.07
CA ILE A 24 13.91 -20.53 -12.40
C ILE A 24 13.05 -19.51 -13.16
N ARG A 25 12.24 -19.93 -14.13
CA ARG A 25 11.41 -19.01 -14.93
C ARG A 25 10.33 -18.27 -14.13
N LYS A 26 9.69 -18.92 -13.15
CA LYS A 26 8.64 -18.29 -12.33
C LYS A 26 9.22 -17.23 -11.39
N ARG A 27 10.36 -17.53 -10.75
CA ARG A 27 11.08 -16.61 -9.85
C ARG A 27 11.60 -15.37 -10.58
N ASP A 28 12.12 -15.52 -11.79
CA ASP A 28 12.59 -14.39 -12.62
C ASP A 28 11.43 -13.52 -13.09
N SER A 29 10.28 -14.11 -13.41
CA SER A 29 9.05 -13.39 -13.75
C SER A 29 8.53 -12.54 -12.58
N GLU A 30 8.45 -13.10 -11.38
CA GLU A 30 8.02 -12.38 -10.17
C GLU A 30 9.00 -11.25 -9.81
N ARG A 31 10.30 -11.48 -9.96
CA ARG A 31 11.34 -10.47 -9.75
C ARG A 31 11.19 -9.29 -10.72
N THR A 32 10.98 -9.59 -12.00
CA THR A 32 10.78 -8.58 -13.04
C THR A 32 9.51 -7.78 -12.78
N ARG A 33 8.40 -8.46 -12.45
CA ARG A 33 7.13 -7.79 -12.09
C ARG A 33 7.30 -6.87 -10.88
N SER A 34 7.99 -7.31 -9.85
CA SER A 34 8.27 -6.51 -8.65
C SER A 34 9.14 -5.28 -8.97
N ALA A 35 10.16 -5.43 -9.81
CA ALA A 35 11.01 -4.32 -10.25
C ALA A 35 10.22 -3.26 -11.04
N LEU A 36 9.34 -3.71 -11.94
CA LEU A 36 8.42 -2.83 -12.69
C LEU A 36 7.46 -2.08 -11.75
N MET A 37 6.87 -2.75 -10.77
CA MET A 37 5.98 -2.13 -9.79
C MET A 37 6.69 -1.03 -8.98
N LYS A 38 7.93 -1.29 -8.51
CA LYS A 38 8.72 -0.30 -7.76
C LYS A 38 9.09 0.91 -8.63
N ALA A 39 9.53 0.68 -9.87
CA ALA A 39 9.85 1.74 -10.82
C ALA A 39 8.61 2.57 -11.17
N ALA A 40 7.48 1.92 -11.38
CA ALA A 40 6.20 2.55 -11.70
C ALA A 40 5.67 3.39 -10.53
N LEU A 41 5.74 2.89 -9.28
CA LEU A 41 5.36 3.66 -8.10
C LEU A 41 6.16 4.96 -8.01
N LYS A 42 7.47 4.91 -8.18
CA LYS A 42 8.33 6.10 -8.17
C LYS A 42 7.96 7.08 -9.29
N GLU A 43 7.80 6.58 -10.51
CA GLU A 43 7.48 7.40 -11.68
C GLU A 43 6.12 8.08 -11.54
N PHE A 44 5.09 7.34 -11.12
CA PHE A 44 3.74 7.88 -10.94
C PHE A 44 3.65 8.86 -9.77
N ALA A 45 4.34 8.60 -8.67
CA ALA A 45 4.38 9.49 -7.51
C ALA A 45 5.04 10.83 -7.83
N GLN A 46 6.06 10.84 -8.69
CA GLN A 46 6.82 12.04 -9.04
C GLN A 46 6.19 12.84 -10.18
N HIS A 47 5.64 12.16 -11.20
CA HIS A 47 5.20 12.80 -12.44
C HIS A 47 3.68 12.72 -12.67
N GLY A 48 2.94 12.10 -11.75
CA GLY A 48 1.52 11.81 -11.92
C GLY A 48 1.27 10.84 -13.08
N PHE A 49 -0.01 10.50 -13.32
CA PHE A 49 -0.37 9.60 -14.41
C PHE A 49 -0.03 10.19 -15.79
N ALA A 50 -0.37 11.46 -16.02
CA ALA A 50 -0.18 12.11 -17.34
C ALA A 50 1.32 12.24 -17.69
N GLY A 51 2.16 12.70 -16.76
CA GLY A 51 3.60 12.95 -16.95
C GLY A 51 4.49 11.70 -16.89
N ALA A 52 3.98 10.58 -16.38
CA ALA A 52 4.73 9.33 -16.31
C ALA A 52 4.95 8.71 -17.69
N ARG A 53 6.14 8.14 -17.89
CA ARG A 53 6.57 7.55 -19.17
C ARG A 53 6.92 6.07 -19.00
N ILE A 54 6.34 5.22 -19.85
CA ILE A 54 6.54 3.76 -19.85
C ILE A 54 7.98 3.39 -20.15
N ASP A 55 8.66 4.12 -21.04
CA ASP A 55 10.07 3.91 -21.34
C ASP A 55 10.97 4.17 -20.13
N ARG A 56 10.72 5.24 -19.36
CA ARG A 56 11.45 5.50 -18.10
C ARG A 56 11.23 4.40 -17.06
N ILE A 57 9.99 3.91 -16.93
CA ILE A 57 9.66 2.79 -16.02
C ILE A 57 10.42 1.53 -16.43
N ALA A 58 10.36 1.14 -17.71
CA ALA A 58 11.03 -0.04 -18.22
C ALA A 58 12.56 0.03 -18.06
N ASN A 59 13.15 1.18 -18.40
CA ASN A 59 14.58 1.41 -18.22
C ASN A 59 15.02 1.34 -16.74
N SER A 60 14.24 1.97 -15.83
CA SER A 60 14.50 1.91 -14.38
C SER A 60 14.39 0.49 -13.83
N ALA A 61 13.45 -0.29 -14.34
CA ALA A 61 13.29 -1.71 -13.98
C ALA A 61 14.29 -2.65 -14.68
N LYS A 62 15.14 -2.13 -15.58
CA LYS A 62 16.08 -2.91 -16.41
C LYS A 62 15.38 -4.03 -17.19
N CYS A 63 14.22 -3.73 -17.77
CA CYS A 63 13.45 -4.68 -18.57
C CYS A 63 12.97 -4.06 -19.88
N ASN A 64 12.49 -4.92 -20.78
CA ASN A 64 11.90 -4.50 -22.05
C ASN A 64 10.46 -3.99 -21.84
N MET A 65 10.06 -2.94 -22.55
CA MET A 65 8.68 -2.43 -22.56
C MET A 65 7.63 -3.50 -22.89
N ARG A 66 7.97 -4.49 -23.73
CA ARG A 66 7.06 -5.63 -24.01
C ARG A 66 6.69 -6.40 -22.75
N MET A 67 7.61 -6.56 -21.81
CA MET A 67 7.36 -7.23 -20.53
C MET A 67 6.35 -6.44 -19.69
N LEU A 68 6.44 -5.11 -19.68
CA LEU A 68 5.48 -4.26 -18.99
C LEU A 68 4.06 -4.44 -19.55
N TYR A 69 3.91 -4.38 -20.87
CA TYR A 69 2.60 -4.61 -21.50
C TYR A 69 2.10 -6.05 -21.32
N HIS A 70 3.01 -7.03 -21.31
CA HIS A 70 2.67 -8.42 -21.03
C HIS A 70 2.08 -8.60 -19.63
N TYR A 71 2.65 -7.95 -18.59
CA TYR A 71 2.18 -8.09 -17.20
C TYR A 71 0.95 -7.25 -16.87
N PHE A 72 0.84 -6.06 -17.46
CA PHE A 72 -0.13 -5.05 -17.01
C PHE A 72 -1.08 -4.60 -18.11
N GLY A 73 -0.90 -5.04 -19.35
CA GLY A 73 -1.74 -4.73 -20.51
C GLY A 73 -1.58 -3.29 -21.01
N SER A 74 -1.59 -2.32 -20.12
CA SER A 74 -1.54 -0.89 -20.46
C SER A 74 -0.90 -0.06 -19.34
N LYS A 75 -0.62 1.23 -19.62
CA LYS A 75 -0.22 2.21 -18.60
C LYS A 75 -1.29 2.35 -17.52
N GLU A 76 -2.56 2.32 -17.89
CA GLU A 76 -3.69 2.37 -16.96
C GLU A 76 -3.72 1.13 -16.06
N GLY A 77 -3.56 -0.08 -16.65
CA GLY A 77 -3.51 -1.33 -15.89
C GLY A 77 -2.34 -1.35 -14.90
N LEU A 78 -1.17 -0.86 -15.32
CA LEU A 78 -0.01 -0.71 -14.42
C LEU A 78 -0.31 0.28 -13.29
N TYR A 79 -0.96 1.41 -13.58
CA TYR A 79 -1.30 2.41 -12.56
C TYR A 79 -2.27 1.86 -11.52
N VAL A 80 -3.33 1.15 -11.95
CA VAL A 80 -4.27 0.47 -11.05
C VAL A 80 -3.56 -0.56 -10.19
N ALA A 81 -2.69 -1.40 -10.77
CA ALA A 81 -1.93 -2.39 -10.02
C ALA A 81 -1.02 -1.75 -8.96
N VAL A 82 -0.40 -0.60 -9.27
CA VAL A 82 0.43 0.16 -8.31
C VAL A 82 -0.43 0.74 -7.19
N LEU A 83 -1.60 1.31 -7.49
CA LEU A 83 -2.55 1.78 -6.48
C LEU A 83 -2.97 0.64 -5.55
N GLU A 84 -3.42 -0.48 -6.11
CA GLU A 84 -3.86 -1.65 -5.34
C GLU A 84 -2.75 -2.18 -4.41
N ALA A 85 -1.53 -2.30 -4.92
CA ALA A 85 -0.39 -2.75 -4.13
C ALA A 85 -0.04 -1.78 -2.99
N ALA A 86 -0.10 -0.48 -3.24
CA ALA A 86 0.20 0.55 -2.25
C ALA A 86 -0.86 0.59 -1.13
N TYR A 87 -2.15 0.47 -1.48
CA TYR A 87 -3.22 0.36 -0.48
C TYR A 87 -3.17 -0.97 0.28
N ALA A 88 -2.85 -2.09 -0.39
CA ALA A 88 -2.71 -3.38 0.26
C ALA A 88 -1.56 -3.39 1.29
N ASP A 89 -0.43 -2.74 0.98
CA ASP A 89 0.69 -2.59 1.94
C ASP A 89 0.23 -1.82 3.19
N LEU A 90 -0.48 -0.70 3.03
CA LEU A 90 -1.04 0.07 4.15
C LEU A 90 -1.99 -0.80 5.00
N ARG A 91 -2.97 -1.48 4.36
CA ARG A 91 -3.96 -2.31 5.07
C ARG A 91 -3.32 -3.48 5.81
N THR A 92 -2.32 -4.12 5.20
CA THR A 92 -1.57 -5.22 5.83
C THR A 92 -0.86 -4.75 7.11
N LYS A 93 -0.24 -3.58 7.05
CA LYS A 93 0.47 -3.01 8.20
C LYS A 93 -0.48 -2.51 9.29
N GLU A 94 -1.63 -1.93 8.91
CA GLU A 94 -2.68 -1.57 9.87
C GLU A 94 -3.23 -2.80 10.60
N ALA A 95 -3.51 -3.87 9.87
CA ALA A 95 -4.01 -5.10 10.48
C ALA A 95 -3.00 -5.77 11.44
N ALA A 96 -1.71 -5.52 11.24
CA ALA A 96 -0.65 -6.02 12.11
C ALA A 96 -0.51 -5.27 13.45
N LEU A 97 -1.23 -4.16 13.66
CA LEU A 97 -1.19 -3.41 14.92
C LEU A 97 -1.83 -4.18 16.09
N ASN A 98 -2.65 -5.21 15.82
CA ASN A 98 -3.33 -6.00 16.86
C ASN A 98 -4.04 -5.14 17.92
N ILE A 99 -4.77 -4.12 17.47
CA ILE A 99 -5.47 -3.15 18.33
C ILE A 99 -6.49 -3.87 19.22
N ASP A 100 -6.40 -3.64 20.52
CA ASP A 100 -7.39 -4.12 21.50
C ASP A 100 -8.60 -3.18 21.52
N ILE A 101 -9.76 -3.70 21.12
CA ILE A 101 -11.03 -2.96 21.08
C ILE A 101 -11.52 -2.58 22.51
N GLU A 102 -11.13 -3.34 23.53
CA GLU A 102 -11.49 -3.04 24.91
C GLU A 102 -10.62 -1.93 25.54
N GLN A 103 -9.57 -1.49 24.84
CA GLN A 103 -8.81 -0.29 25.15
C GLN A 103 -8.97 0.77 24.04
N PRO A 104 -10.18 1.30 23.84
CA PRO A 104 -10.54 2.04 22.63
C PRO A 104 -9.75 3.33 22.44
N LEU A 105 -9.40 4.03 23.53
CA LEU A 105 -8.63 5.28 23.41
C LEU A 105 -7.20 5.02 22.99
N GLU A 106 -6.54 4.06 23.60
CA GLU A 106 -5.18 3.64 23.25
C GLU A 106 -5.13 3.12 21.80
N GLY A 107 -6.10 2.28 21.42
CA GLY A 107 -6.21 1.77 20.06
C GLY A 107 -6.38 2.87 19.01
N MET A 108 -7.21 3.88 19.27
CA MET A 108 -7.41 5.02 18.38
C MET A 108 -6.14 5.88 18.25
N LEU A 109 -5.42 6.12 19.36
CA LEU A 109 -4.19 6.88 19.37
C LEU A 109 -3.05 6.11 18.68
N GLU A 110 -2.99 4.80 18.85
CA GLU A 110 -2.04 3.95 18.15
C GLU A 110 -2.29 3.94 16.63
N LEU A 111 -3.55 3.84 16.22
CA LEU A 111 -3.93 3.92 14.80
C LEU A 111 -3.57 5.28 14.18
N LEU A 112 -3.78 6.39 14.91
CA LEU A 112 -3.33 7.71 14.45
C LEU A 112 -1.81 7.78 14.34
N ARG A 113 -1.08 7.32 15.36
CA ARG A 113 0.40 7.29 15.37
C ARG A 113 0.92 6.48 14.19
N PHE A 114 0.38 5.30 13.97
CA PHE A 114 0.73 4.45 12.83
C PHE A 114 0.47 5.19 11.51
N THR A 115 -0.72 5.75 11.33
CA THR A 115 -1.11 6.46 10.10
C THR A 115 -0.18 7.64 9.82
N TYR A 116 0.15 8.43 10.84
CA TYR A 116 1.09 9.55 10.75
C TYR A 116 2.48 9.09 10.27
N LEU A 117 3.05 8.09 10.96
CA LEU A 117 4.37 7.56 10.64
C LEU A 117 4.39 6.84 9.29
N TYR A 118 3.30 6.16 8.92
CA TYR A 118 3.19 5.53 7.62
C TYR A 118 3.29 6.54 6.48
N PHE A 119 2.53 7.63 6.52
CA PHE A 119 2.61 8.68 5.51
C PHE A 119 3.98 9.36 5.50
N GLN A 120 4.55 9.64 6.66
CA GLN A 120 5.89 10.24 6.77
C GLN A 120 6.97 9.36 6.14
N ASN A 121 6.91 8.06 6.36
CA ASN A 121 7.92 7.10 5.90
C ASN A 121 7.67 6.57 4.47
N ASN A 122 6.51 6.87 3.88
CA ASN A 122 6.15 6.41 2.53
C ASN A 122 5.79 7.59 1.60
N PRO A 123 6.73 8.51 1.28
CA PRO A 123 6.47 9.69 0.47
C PRO A 123 6.00 9.37 -0.95
N MET A 124 6.34 8.19 -1.47
CA MET A 124 5.83 7.74 -2.78
C MET A 124 4.34 7.41 -2.72
N PHE A 125 3.84 6.90 -1.60
CA PHE A 125 2.40 6.68 -1.40
C PHE A 125 1.65 8.02 -1.37
N GLU A 126 2.17 9.01 -0.62
CA GLU A 126 1.59 10.36 -0.58
C GLU A 126 1.55 11.01 -1.98
N GLY A 127 2.64 10.89 -2.75
CA GLY A 127 2.71 11.37 -4.13
C GLY A 127 1.68 10.70 -5.05
N LEU A 128 1.49 9.40 -4.90
CA LEU A 128 0.51 8.61 -5.65
C LEU A 128 -0.93 9.04 -5.32
N LEU A 129 -1.25 9.23 -4.03
CA LEU A 129 -2.57 9.73 -3.60
C LEU A 129 -2.85 11.13 -4.14
N ARG A 130 -1.87 12.02 -4.12
CA ARG A 130 -2.00 13.36 -4.70
C ARG A 130 -2.27 13.29 -6.20
N ALA A 131 -1.54 12.46 -6.93
CA ALA A 131 -1.75 12.24 -8.36
C ALA A 131 -3.16 11.71 -8.65
N GLU A 132 -3.66 10.75 -7.87
CA GLU A 132 -5.00 10.20 -8.01
C GLU A 132 -6.10 11.21 -7.68
N ASN A 133 -5.90 12.08 -6.67
CA ASN A 133 -6.83 13.17 -6.36
C ASN A 133 -6.91 14.22 -7.48
N ILE A 134 -5.80 14.57 -8.13
CA ILE A 134 -5.80 15.43 -9.33
C ILE A 134 -6.64 14.79 -10.45
N MET A 135 -6.60 13.45 -10.56
CA MET A 135 -7.40 12.68 -11.53
C MET A 135 -8.83 12.38 -11.03
N GLN A 136 -9.26 13.03 -9.93
CA GLN A 136 -10.61 12.90 -9.35
C GLN A 136 -10.98 11.45 -8.97
N GLY A 137 -10.02 10.64 -8.54
CA GLY A 137 -10.25 9.24 -8.15
C GLY A 137 -10.57 8.30 -9.33
N ARG A 138 -10.18 8.67 -10.55
CA ARG A 138 -10.52 7.95 -11.78
C ARG A 138 -10.13 6.47 -11.72
N PHE A 139 -8.98 6.17 -11.18
CA PHE A 139 -8.43 4.81 -11.18
C PHE A 139 -8.76 4.02 -9.91
N VAL A 140 -8.86 4.68 -8.76
CA VAL A 140 -9.36 4.04 -7.52
C VAL A 140 -10.77 3.47 -7.73
N ARG A 141 -11.64 4.19 -8.47
CA ARG A 141 -12.99 3.69 -8.81
C ARG A 141 -13.00 2.42 -9.66
N ARG A 142 -11.90 2.09 -10.34
CA ARG A 142 -11.75 0.85 -11.13
C ARG A 142 -11.24 -0.33 -10.30
N SER A 143 -10.74 -0.08 -9.10
CA SER A 143 -10.26 -1.11 -8.18
C SER A 143 -11.41 -1.61 -7.31
N LYS A 144 -11.52 -2.93 -7.18
CA LYS A 144 -12.39 -3.57 -6.18
C LYS A 144 -11.68 -3.74 -4.82
N PRO A 145 -10.41 -4.19 -4.78
CA PRO A 145 -9.71 -4.45 -3.52
C PRO A 145 -9.53 -3.21 -2.63
N VAL A 146 -9.39 -2.01 -3.21
CA VAL A 146 -9.16 -0.79 -2.42
C VAL A 146 -10.36 -0.42 -1.54
N PRO A 147 -11.61 -0.32 -2.06
CA PRO A 147 -12.78 -0.12 -1.21
C PRO A 147 -13.04 -1.26 -0.22
N GLU A 148 -12.83 -2.52 -0.63
CA GLU A 148 -13.01 -3.70 0.23
C GLU A 148 -12.06 -3.65 1.44
N GLY A 149 -10.79 -3.29 1.24
CA GLY A 149 -9.82 -3.12 2.33
C GLY A 149 -10.20 -1.97 3.29
N ALA A 150 -10.82 -0.91 2.79
CA ALA A 150 -11.30 0.19 3.62
C ALA A 150 -12.48 -0.20 4.53
N PHE A 151 -13.28 -1.20 4.13
CA PHE A 151 -14.40 -1.67 4.93
C PHE A 151 -13.95 -2.26 6.27
N SER A 152 -12.92 -3.08 6.29
CA SER A 152 -12.38 -3.68 7.53
C SER A 152 -11.87 -2.62 8.51
N LEU A 153 -11.18 -1.60 8.01
CA LEU A 153 -10.73 -0.47 8.82
C LEU A 153 -11.90 0.33 9.40
N LYS A 154 -12.90 0.65 8.57
CA LYS A 154 -14.11 1.35 9.02
C LYS A 154 -14.84 0.58 10.12
N LYS A 155 -14.93 -0.76 9.97
CA LYS A 155 -15.52 -1.62 10.99
C LYS A 155 -14.74 -1.56 12.30
N MET A 156 -13.41 -1.70 12.25
CA MET A 156 -12.55 -1.63 13.43
C MET A 156 -12.70 -0.29 14.17
N ILE A 157 -12.71 0.83 13.46
CA ILE A 157 -12.96 2.15 14.05
C ILE A 157 -14.36 2.20 14.71
N GLY A 158 -15.39 1.69 14.05
CA GLY A 158 -16.74 1.60 14.58
C GLY A 158 -16.83 0.77 15.86
N ASP A 159 -16.15 -0.37 15.90
CA ASP A 159 -16.09 -1.26 17.06
C ASP A 159 -15.39 -0.56 18.25
N MET A 160 -14.29 0.16 18.02
CA MET A 160 -13.62 0.97 19.05
C MET A 160 -14.50 2.13 19.54
N ILE A 161 -15.22 2.81 18.64
CA ILE A 161 -16.15 3.88 19.03
C ILE A 161 -17.25 3.31 19.95
N ALA A 162 -17.87 2.21 19.54
CA ALA A 162 -18.93 1.57 20.33
C ALA A 162 -18.42 1.10 21.71
N SER A 163 -17.21 0.55 21.79
CA SER A 163 -16.58 0.16 23.07
C SER A 163 -16.32 1.39 23.95
N GLY A 164 -15.72 2.45 23.40
CA GLY A 164 -15.44 3.68 24.16
C GLY A 164 -16.70 4.39 24.66
N GLN A 165 -17.79 4.37 23.90
CA GLN A 165 -19.08 4.92 24.31
C GLN A 165 -19.71 4.08 25.43
N ARG A 166 -19.70 2.74 25.33
CA ARG A 166 -20.16 1.86 26.41
C ARG A 166 -19.41 2.06 27.73
N GLN A 167 -18.10 2.33 27.63
CA GLN A 167 -17.23 2.59 28.78
C GLN A 167 -17.35 4.04 29.32
N GLY A 168 -18.11 4.91 28.66
CA GLY A 168 -18.23 6.33 29.04
C GLY A 168 -16.97 7.16 28.77
N ILE A 169 -16.03 6.63 27.99
CA ILE A 169 -14.76 7.29 27.62
C ILE A 169 -14.98 8.26 26.46
N PHE A 170 -15.67 7.80 25.42
CA PHE A 170 -15.88 8.58 24.20
C PHE A 170 -17.19 9.37 24.26
N ARG A 171 -17.18 10.52 23.59
CA ARG A 171 -18.37 11.33 23.37
C ARG A 171 -19.40 10.59 22.51
N ASP A 172 -20.66 10.95 22.69
CA ASP A 172 -21.74 10.46 21.85
C ASP A 172 -21.62 10.99 20.40
N HIS A 173 -22.28 10.32 19.45
CA HIS A 173 -22.40 10.76 18.05
C HIS A 173 -21.11 10.81 17.23
N LEU A 174 -20.08 10.02 17.61
CA LEU A 174 -18.90 9.84 16.76
C LEU A 174 -19.27 8.99 15.54
N ASP A 175 -19.03 9.51 14.34
CA ASP A 175 -19.18 8.79 13.09
C ASP A 175 -17.83 8.19 12.64
N PRO A 176 -17.75 6.88 12.35
CA PRO A 176 -16.49 6.23 11.98
C PRO A 176 -15.80 6.82 10.74
N VAL A 177 -16.58 7.34 9.77
CA VAL A 177 -16.03 7.96 8.55
C VAL A 177 -15.41 9.30 8.88
N ASN A 178 -16.12 10.14 9.67
CA ASN A 178 -15.60 11.44 10.12
C ASN A 178 -14.35 11.29 10.99
N VAL A 179 -14.34 10.29 11.90
CA VAL A 179 -13.16 9.98 12.72
C VAL A 179 -11.98 9.59 11.83
N TYR A 180 -12.19 8.70 10.86
CA TYR A 180 -11.13 8.30 9.92
C TYR A 180 -10.61 9.46 9.06
N VAL A 181 -11.51 10.30 8.53
CA VAL A 181 -11.14 11.47 7.72
C VAL A 181 -10.34 12.47 8.56
N SER A 182 -10.78 12.77 9.80
CA SER A 182 -10.07 13.67 10.71
C SER A 182 -8.69 13.13 11.08
N MET A 183 -8.58 11.85 11.42
CA MET A 183 -7.32 11.17 11.70
C MET A 183 -6.36 11.26 10.51
N THR A 184 -6.84 10.96 9.31
CA THR A 184 -6.04 11.01 8.09
C THR A 184 -5.61 12.45 7.76
N ALA A 185 -6.50 13.43 7.95
CA ALA A 185 -6.18 14.84 7.74
C ALA A 185 -5.07 15.32 8.68
N LEU A 186 -5.18 15.03 9.98
CA LEU A 186 -4.15 15.34 10.97
C LEU A 186 -2.79 14.71 10.60
N SER A 187 -2.82 13.48 10.09
CA SER A 187 -1.62 12.69 9.79
C SER A 187 -0.89 13.14 8.52
N ARG A 188 -1.59 13.66 7.51
CA ARG A 188 -0.97 13.88 6.19
C ARG A 188 -1.01 15.31 5.66
N PHE A 189 -1.86 16.19 6.19
CA PHE A 189 -2.01 17.57 5.66
C PHE A 189 -0.68 18.32 5.57
N HIS A 190 0.11 18.26 6.64
CA HIS A 190 1.41 18.93 6.70
C HIS A 190 2.45 18.34 5.73
N LEU A 191 2.35 17.04 5.38
CA LEU A 191 3.22 16.40 4.39
C LEU A 191 2.82 16.77 2.96
N ALA A 192 1.52 16.73 2.67
CA ALA A 192 0.99 17.06 1.35
C ALA A 192 1.24 18.53 0.97
N ASN A 193 1.28 19.44 1.96
CA ASN A 193 1.40 20.89 1.80
C ASN A 193 2.72 21.44 2.32
N ALA A 194 3.73 20.60 2.62
CA ALA A 194 4.94 20.95 3.32
C ALA A 194 5.65 22.20 2.74
N TYR A 195 5.81 22.28 1.43
CA TYR A 195 6.55 23.36 0.77
C TYR A 195 5.81 24.70 0.85
N SER A 196 4.54 24.73 0.46
CA SER A 196 3.74 25.98 0.48
C SER A 196 3.53 26.47 1.90
N MET A 197 3.17 25.59 2.83
CA MET A 197 2.95 25.94 4.23
C MET A 197 4.24 26.39 4.92
N SER A 198 5.38 25.77 4.63
CA SER A 198 6.68 26.23 5.16
C SER A 198 6.97 27.66 4.74
N SER A 199 6.72 28.02 3.48
CA SER A 199 6.93 29.36 2.96
C SER A 199 5.96 30.39 3.58
N VAL A 200 4.68 30.02 3.72
CA VAL A 200 3.64 30.90 4.27
C VAL A 200 3.86 31.16 5.76
N LEU A 201 4.23 30.13 6.51
CA LEU A 201 4.36 30.21 7.98
C LEU A 201 5.77 30.59 8.45
N GLY A 202 6.78 30.64 7.57
CA GLY A 202 8.16 30.86 7.94
C GLY A 202 8.78 29.74 8.80
N VAL A 203 8.22 28.52 8.74
CA VAL A 203 8.64 27.36 9.53
C VAL A 203 8.93 26.18 8.60
N ASN A 204 10.02 25.46 8.82
CA ASN A 204 10.32 24.27 8.02
C ASN A 204 9.52 23.07 8.51
N LEU A 205 8.37 22.78 7.85
CA LEU A 205 7.52 21.63 8.17
C LEU A 205 8.16 20.27 7.79
N GLN A 206 9.32 20.28 7.15
CA GLN A 206 10.08 19.07 6.84
C GLN A 206 11.13 18.76 7.91
N ASP A 207 11.35 19.67 8.85
CA ASP A 207 12.27 19.47 9.96
C ASP A 207 11.83 18.28 10.83
N LYS A 208 12.78 17.45 11.25
CA LYS A 208 12.51 16.23 12.02
C LYS A 208 11.91 16.54 13.39
N HIS A 209 12.48 17.49 14.09
CA HIS A 209 12.03 17.85 15.43
C HIS A 209 10.62 18.46 15.39
N TRP A 210 10.35 19.33 14.39
CA TRP A 210 9.01 19.89 14.18
C TRP A 210 7.98 18.78 13.93
N ARG A 211 8.33 17.76 13.13
CA ARG A 211 7.42 16.62 12.84
C ARG A 211 7.14 15.77 14.07
N GLU A 212 8.14 15.57 14.94
CA GLU A 212 7.97 14.87 16.21
C GLU A 212 6.99 15.63 17.11
N GLN A 213 7.20 16.92 17.31
CA GLN A 213 6.27 17.78 18.05
C GLN A 213 4.87 17.82 17.43
N ARG A 214 4.79 17.82 16.09
CA ARG A 214 3.51 17.78 15.37
C ARG A 214 2.74 16.49 15.63
N LEU A 215 3.43 15.35 15.72
CA LEU A 215 2.79 14.08 16.07
C LEU A 215 2.15 14.15 17.45
N ASP A 216 2.88 14.64 18.45
CA ASP A 216 2.36 14.76 19.81
C ASP A 216 1.15 15.70 19.86
N HIS A 217 1.23 16.83 19.20
CA HIS A 217 0.08 17.75 19.06
C HIS A 217 -1.12 17.09 18.34
N CYS A 218 -0.89 16.28 17.29
CA CYS A 218 -1.98 15.55 16.62
C CYS A 218 -2.65 14.54 17.56
N LEU A 219 -1.86 13.84 18.38
CA LEU A 219 -2.38 12.91 19.38
C LEU A 219 -3.23 13.64 20.45
N GLU A 220 -2.79 14.79 20.93
CA GLU A 220 -3.54 15.61 21.89
C GLU A 220 -4.87 16.10 21.30
N VAL A 221 -4.85 16.67 20.09
CA VAL A 221 -6.05 17.14 19.39
C VAL A 221 -7.03 15.99 19.16
N PHE A 222 -6.53 14.85 18.73
CA PHE A 222 -7.39 13.70 18.43
C PHE A 222 -7.97 13.09 19.71
N ARG A 223 -7.21 13.02 20.80
CA ARG A 223 -7.68 12.63 22.13
C ARG A 223 -8.81 13.56 22.60
N ALA A 224 -8.60 14.88 22.54
CA ALA A 224 -9.61 15.87 22.93
C ALA A 224 -10.88 15.78 22.09
N TYR A 225 -10.75 15.44 20.80
CA TYR A 225 -11.90 15.23 19.92
C TYR A 225 -12.71 13.96 20.28
N LEU A 226 -12.06 12.88 20.71
CA LEU A 226 -12.71 11.60 21.00
C LEU A 226 -13.36 11.55 22.39
N VAL A 227 -12.69 12.10 23.40
CA VAL A 227 -13.04 11.93 24.81
C VAL A 227 -14.25 12.81 25.18
N ARG A 228 -15.12 12.23 26.02
CA ARG A 228 -16.26 12.95 26.58
C ARG A 228 -15.77 14.02 27.56
N GLU A 229 -16.24 15.23 27.39
CA GLU A 229 -16.07 16.29 28.42
C GLU A 229 -16.80 15.88 29.70
N LYS A 230 -16.15 16.08 30.85
CA LYS A 230 -16.73 15.79 32.18
C LYS A 230 -17.75 16.84 32.58
#